data_64a3230d508a8c2a5bcc179efc568c4a
#
_entry.id   64a3230d508a8c2a5bcc179efc568c4a
#
_cell.length_a   1.000
_cell.length_b   1.000
_cell.length_c   1.000
_cell.angle_alpha   90.00
_cell.angle_beta   90.00
_cell.angle_gamma   90.00
#
_symmetry.space_group_name_H-M   'P 1'
#
loop_
_entity.id
_entity.type
_entity.pdbx_description
1 polymer ?
#
loop_
_entity_poly.entity_id
_entity_poly.type
_entity_poly.pdbx_seq_one_letter_code
_entity_poly.pdbx_strand_id
1 'polypeptide(L)'
;MTEPSMRKAEHRHSLSRTMAALTAVACASTSLAATPTTAAATSPSQTPKAMSSAPYIFPGNDGKAHKVAWDKHSFTIDGTRLSIWFGELHYWRLPSQQAWRDVMRKARANGFNAISLYFFWGLHQESADGKFDFSGIKDIDKLLTIAEEEGLYVIARPGPYINAEISMGGLPATMSNQPGPLRGTANLARSKQWLHAVDVIARKHQVTTGGGSLLMYQVENELLDESSDRSAFLKALTSYVRADGITVPLFTNDYSMAGHRPPLTVIQTRSGTPAGRHPLRPIRIP
;
A
#
# COMPACT_ATOMS: atom_id res chain seq x y z
N MET A 1 -35.01 -53.43 -26.32
CA MET A 1 -36.19 -52.89 -25.59
C MET A 1 -35.70 -51.58 -25.00
N THR A 2 -35.98 -50.59 -25.75
CA THR A 2 -36.75 -49.36 -25.64
C THR A 2 -36.03 -48.22 -24.87
N GLU A 3 -35.46 -47.31 -25.66
CA GLU A 3 -35.21 -45.92 -25.25
C GLU A 3 -36.52 -45.19 -24.92
N PRO A 4 -36.44 -44.12 -24.15
CA PRO A 4 -37.25 -42.97 -24.48
C PRO A 4 -36.43 -41.65 -24.61
N SER A 5 -36.41 -41.15 -25.81
CA SER A 5 -36.98 -39.86 -26.28
C SER A 5 -36.68 -38.60 -25.45
N MET A 6 -35.67 -37.85 -25.92
CA MET A 6 -35.52 -36.41 -25.57
C MET A 6 -36.58 -35.55 -26.25
N ARG A 7 -37.27 -34.71 -25.46
CA ARG A 7 -38.06 -33.57 -25.96
C ARG A 7 -37.26 -32.29 -25.75
N LYS A 8 -36.92 -31.66 -26.87
CA LYS A 8 -36.50 -30.26 -26.95
C LYS A 8 -37.67 -29.35 -26.66
N ALA A 9 -37.50 -28.41 -25.73
CA ALA A 9 -38.38 -27.26 -25.58
C ALA A 9 -37.68 -26.02 -26.14
N GLU A 10 -38.12 -25.55 -27.28
CA GLU A 10 -37.75 -24.27 -27.86
C GLU A 10 -38.53 -23.16 -27.18
N HIS A 11 -37.87 -22.26 -26.47
CA HIS A 11 -38.46 -20.99 -26.03
C HIS A 11 -38.08 -19.90 -27.03
N ARG A 12 -39.07 -19.54 -27.87
CA ARG A 12 -39.05 -18.31 -28.68
C ARG A 12 -39.35 -17.12 -27.77
N HIS A 13 -38.40 -16.22 -27.59
CA HIS A 13 -38.66 -14.89 -27.04
C HIS A 13 -38.96 -13.90 -28.17
N SER A 14 -40.22 -13.46 -28.19
CA SER A 14 -40.76 -12.37 -29.01
C SER A 14 -40.12 -11.03 -28.60
N LEU A 15 -39.47 -10.36 -29.54
CA LEU A 15 -39.02 -8.99 -29.42
C LEU A 15 -40.20 -8.03 -29.67
N SER A 16 -40.72 -7.43 -28.60
CA SER A 16 -41.67 -6.32 -28.68
C SER A 16 -40.89 -5.00 -28.85
N ARG A 17 -41.05 -4.37 -30.03
CA ARG A 17 -40.57 -3.02 -30.31
C ARG A 17 -41.56 -2.02 -29.76
N THR A 18 -41.18 -1.25 -28.73
CA THR A 18 -41.94 -0.07 -28.31
C THR A 18 -41.21 1.18 -28.85
N MET A 19 -41.86 1.82 -29.83
CA MET A 19 -41.49 3.16 -30.31
C MET A 19 -41.92 4.19 -29.26
N ALA A 20 -40.99 4.97 -28.73
CA ALA A 20 -41.27 6.16 -27.93
C ALA A 20 -41.30 7.39 -28.84
N ALA A 21 -42.42 8.06 -28.90
CA ALA A 21 -42.63 9.30 -29.63
C ALA A 21 -41.97 10.47 -28.89
N LEU A 22 -41.10 11.23 -29.60
CA LEU A 22 -40.59 12.51 -29.12
C LEU A 22 -41.66 13.59 -29.28
N THR A 23 -42.10 14.15 -28.17
CA THR A 23 -42.91 15.38 -28.14
C THR A 23 -41.94 16.56 -28.00
N ALA A 24 -41.82 17.37 -29.03
CA ALA A 24 -41.10 18.63 -28.99
C ALA A 24 -41.95 19.70 -28.27
N VAL A 25 -41.47 20.20 -27.16
CA VAL A 25 -42.03 21.39 -26.49
C VAL A 25 -41.28 22.60 -26.97
N ALA A 26 -41.93 23.46 -27.74
CA ALA A 26 -41.43 24.77 -28.15
C ALA A 26 -41.59 25.74 -26.99
N CYS A 27 -40.49 26.16 -26.35
CA CYS A 27 -40.47 27.31 -25.45
C CYS A 27 -40.25 28.58 -26.21
N ALA A 28 -41.25 29.46 -26.22
CA ALA A 28 -41.17 30.81 -26.72
C ALA A 28 -40.29 31.65 -25.77
N SER A 29 -39.16 32.14 -26.26
CA SER A 29 -38.27 33.04 -25.54
C SER A 29 -38.72 34.50 -25.70
N THR A 30 -39.23 35.11 -24.67
CA THR A 30 -39.39 36.57 -24.55
C THR A 30 -38.04 37.17 -24.10
N SER A 31 -37.41 37.88 -25.01
CA SER A 31 -36.17 38.59 -24.74
C SER A 31 -36.49 39.91 -24.01
N LEU A 32 -36.17 40.00 -22.70
CA LEU A 32 -35.99 41.27 -21.99
C LEU A 32 -34.56 41.74 -22.22
N ALA A 33 -34.43 42.88 -22.89
CA ALA A 33 -33.16 43.58 -23.05
C ALA A 33 -32.73 44.17 -21.70
N ALA A 34 -31.74 43.54 -21.04
CA ALA A 34 -31.07 44.15 -19.90
C ALA A 34 -29.80 44.83 -20.38
N THR A 35 -29.70 46.15 -20.10
CA THR A 35 -28.48 46.95 -20.32
C THR A 35 -27.32 46.43 -19.48
N PRO A 36 -26.11 46.26 -20.03
CA PRO A 36 -24.97 45.80 -19.27
C PRO A 36 -24.42 46.98 -18.41
N THR A 37 -24.61 46.92 -17.11
CA THR A 37 -23.82 47.74 -16.17
C THR A 37 -22.47 47.07 -16.00
N THR A 38 -21.43 47.60 -16.64
CA THR A 38 -20.05 47.13 -16.50
C THR A 38 -19.50 47.57 -15.14
N ALA A 39 -19.67 46.72 -14.12
CA ALA A 39 -18.86 46.82 -12.92
C ALA A 39 -17.60 45.96 -13.13
N ALA A 40 -16.51 46.62 -13.45
CA ALA A 40 -15.20 46.02 -13.49
C ALA A 40 -14.76 45.64 -12.08
N ALA A 41 -15.05 44.41 -11.66
CA ALA A 41 -14.43 43.82 -10.48
C ALA A 41 -13.00 43.41 -10.83
N THR A 42 -12.05 44.28 -10.53
CA THR A 42 -10.62 43.93 -10.50
C THR A 42 -10.38 42.99 -9.33
N SER A 43 -10.50 41.66 -9.58
CA SER A 43 -9.96 40.67 -8.67
C SER A 43 -8.43 40.82 -8.68
N PRO A 44 -7.77 40.97 -7.52
CA PRO A 44 -6.32 40.94 -7.50
C PRO A 44 -5.86 39.55 -7.97
N SER A 45 -5.19 39.52 -9.12
CA SER A 45 -4.46 38.37 -9.60
C SER A 45 -3.38 38.03 -8.58
N GLN A 46 -3.68 37.13 -7.67
CA GLN A 46 -2.65 36.51 -6.84
C GLN A 46 -1.85 35.59 -7.76
N THR A 47 -0.76 36.11 -8.28
CA THR A 47 0.28 35.27 -8.89
C THR A 47 0.65 34.22 -7.86
N PRO A 48 0.53 32.91 -8.17
CA PRO A 48 0.96 31.89 -7.21
C PRO A 48 2.42 32.16 -6.88
N LYS A 49 2.71 32.45 -5.62
CA LYS A 49 4.08 32.58 -5.14
C LYS A 49 4.79 31.29 -5.49
N ALA A 50 5.77 31.34 -6.39
CA ALA A 50 6.56 30.20 -6.78
C ALA A 50 7.08 29.56 -5.48
N MET A 51 6.63 28.34 -5.19
CA MET A 51 7.14 27.59 -4.06
C MET A 51 8.65 27.43 -4.30
N SER A 52 9.43 27.76 -3.28
CA SER A 52 10.87 27.61 -3.28
C SER A 52 11.22 26.19 -3.78
N SER A 53 12.08 26.11 -4.79
CA SER A 53 12.56 24.86 -5.36
C SER A 53 13.60 24.16 -4.46
N ALA A 54 13.84 24.64 -3.25
CA ALA A 54 14.69 23.94 -2.29
C ALA A 54 14.04 22.62 -1.92
N PRO A 55 14.79 21.50 -1.93
CA PRO A 55 14.27 20.20 -1.54
C PRO A 55 13.73 20.30 -0.11
N TYR A 56 12.54 19.79 0.13
CA TYR A 56 11.97 19.73 1.46
C TYR A 56 12.77 18.71 2.27
N ILE A 57 13.54 19.20 3.23
CA ILE A 57 14.28 18.35 4.16
C ILE A 57 13.35 18.03 5.33
N PHE A 58 13.08 16.74 5.55
CA PHE A 58 12.31 16.26 6.69
C PHE A 58 13.15 15.23 7.45
N PRO A 59 12.87 14.95 8.74
CA PRO A 59 13.60 13.94 9.47
C PRO A 59 13.54 12.59 8.75
N GLY A 60 14.72 12.04 8.39
CA GLY A 60 14.85 10.77 7.66
C GLY A 60 15.53 10.87 6.31
N ASN A 61 15.61 12.07 5.70
CA ASN A 61 16.39 12.28 4.47
C ASN A 61 17.51 13.33 4.63
N ASP A 62 17.92 13.62 5.84
CA ASP A 62 19.00 14.54 6.16
C ASP A 62 20.39 13.88 6.25
N GLY A 63 20.47 12.60 5.91
CA GLY A 63 21.69 11.80 5.93
C GLY A 63 22.10 11.33 7.32
N LYS A 64 21.26 11.49 8.35
CA LYS A 64 21.54 11.08 9.72
C LYS A 64 20.60 9.98 10.17
N ALA A 65 21.13 9.05 10.95
CA ALA A 65 20.32 7.99 11.56
C ALA A 65 19.39 8.57 12.63
N HIS A 66 18.10 8.26 12.54
CA HIS A 66 17.06 8.72 13.45
C HIS A 66 16.48 7.58 14.27
N LYS A 67 16.08 7.88 15.52
CA LYS A 67 15.40 6.92 16.39
C LYS A 67 13.91 7.03 16.19
N VAL A 68 13.31 6.00 15.61
CA VAL A 68 11.84 5.86 15.53
C VAL A 68 11.36 5.09 16.77
N ALA A 69 10.43 5.67 17.49
CA ALA A 69 9.81 5.05 18.67
C ALA A 69 8.30 5.37 18.70
N TRP A 70 7.58 4.78 19.63
CA TRP A 70 6.16 5.05 19.86
C TRP A 70 5.79 4.78 21.31
N ASP A 71 4.72 5.42 21.74
CA ASP A 71 4.08 5.14 23.03
C ASP A 71 2.54 5.10 22.85
N LYS A 72 1.80 5.21 23.95
CA LYS A 72 0.33 5.21 23.93
C LYS A 72 -0.31 6.42 23.23
N HIS A 73 0.46 7.43 22.87
CA HIS A 73 -0.06 8.67 22.28
C HIS A 73 0.24 8.79 20.79
N SER A 74 1.46 8.49 20.36
CA SER A 74 1.86 8.61 18.95
C SER A 74 3.22 7.99 18.69
N PHE A 75 3.61 7.99 17.40
CA PHE A 75 5.00 7.80 17.02
C PHE A 75 5.84 9.02 17.40
N THR A 76 7.14 8.78 17.52
CA THR A 76 8.15 9.85 17.67
C THR A 76 9.34 9.57 16.78
N ILE A 77 9.95 10.64 16.26
CA ILE A 77 11.28 10.60 15.65
C ILE A 77 12.18 11.48 16.53
N ASP A 78 13.26 10.92 17.07
CA ASP A 78 14.17 11.58 18.01
C ASP A 78 13.47 12.28 19.18
N GLY A 79 12.40 11.67 19.68
CA GLY A 79 11.58 12.20 20.76
C GLY A 79 10.52 13.23 20.33
N THR A 80 10.56 13.75 19.10
CA THR A 80 9.55 14.66 18.57
C THR A 80 8.32 13.87 18.10
N ARG A 81 7.13 14.30 18.52
CA ARG A 81 5.85 13.68 18.16
C ARG A 81 5.58 13.74 16.67
N LEU A 82 5.12 12.61 16.13
CA LEU A 82 4.73 12.47 14.75
C LEU A 82 3.31 11.90 14.65
N SER A 83 2.39 12.70 14.12
CA SER A 83 1.09 12.20 13.66
C SER A 83 1.24 11.75 12.22
N ILE A 84 0.95 10.48 11.95
CA ILE A 84 1.08 9.90 10.61
C ILE A 84 -0.26 10.07 9.90
N TRP A 85 -0.25 10.83 8.79
CA TRP A 85 -1.39 11.01 7.90
C TRP A 85 -1.01 10.51 6.52
N PHE A 86 -1.54 9.35 6.11
CA PHE A 86 -1.09 8.67 4.91
C PHE A 86 -2.22 8.29 3.96
N GLY A 87 -1.87 8.18 2.67
CA GLY A 87 -2.66 7.52 1.64
C GLY A 87 -1.99 6.23 1.18
N GLU A 88 -2.77 5.33 0.59
CA GLU A 88 -2.24 4.11 -0.01
C GLU A 88 -2.07 4.28 -1.51
N LEU A 89 -0.94 3.82 -2.06
CA LEU A 89 -0.63 3.88 -3.48
C LEU A 89 -0.26 2.49 -4.01
N HIS A 90 -1.01 2.03 -5.00
CA HIS A 90 -0.71 0.84 -5.78
C HIS A 90 0.06 1.24 -7.04
N TYR A 91 1.40 1.30 -6.96
CA TYR A 91 2.27 1.79 -8.04
C TYR A 91 2.06 1.08 -9.37
N TRP A 92 1.73 -0.21 -9.35
CA TRP A 92 1.47 -1.02 -10.55
C TRP A 92 0.19 -0.66 -11.31
N ARG A 93 -0.71 0.14 -10.71
CA ARG A 93 -1.93 0.65 -11.35
C ARG A 93 -1.69 1.97 -12.09
N LEU A 94 -0.48 2.51 -12.03
CA LEU A 94 -0.09 3.75 -12.66
C LEU A 94 0.85 3.48 -13.84
N PRO A 95 0.70 4.22 -14.94
CA PRO A 95 1.38 3.89 -16.20
C PRO A 95 2.87 4.23 -16.24
N SER A 96 3.38 4.99 -15.26
CA SER A 96 4.77 5.45 -15.29
C SER A 96 5.27 5.93 -13.93
N GLN A 97 6.59 6.00 -13.76
CA GLN A 97 7.24 6.61 -12.59
C GLN A 97 6.87 8.09 -12.43
N GLN A 98 6.64 8.80 -13.53
CA GLN A 98 6.18 10.19 -13.49
C GLN A 98 4.76 10.28 -12.89
N ALA A 99 3.88 9.33 -13.18
CA ALA A 99 2.55 9.27 -12.58
C ALA A 99 2.62 8.97 -11.06
N TRP A 100 3.60 8.16 -10.60
CA TRP A 100 3.85 7.98 -9.16
C TRP A 100 4.18 9.32 -8.49
N ARG A 101 5.11 10.07 -9.09
CA ARG A 101 5.51 11.38 -8.58
C ARG A 101 4.34 12.35 -8.52
N ASP A 102 3.53 12.42 -9.57
CA ASP A 102 2.38 13.31 -9.64
C ASP A 102 1.36 13.01 -8.52
N VAL A 103 1.05 11.73 -8.29
CA VAL A 103 0.15 11.32 -7.21
C VAL A 103 0.73 11.64 -5.84
N MET A 104 2.01 11.32 -5.60
CA MET A 104 2.68 11.59 -4.32
C MET A 104 2.76 13.10 -4.03
N ARG A 105 3.06 13.91 -5.04
CA ARG A 105 3.05 15.38 -4.93
C ARG A 105 1.67 15.93 -4.57
N LYS A 106 0.61 15.40 -5.19
CA LYS A 106 -0.77 15.76 -4.87
C LYS A 106 -1.15 15.32 -3.45
N ALA A 107 -0.75 14.13 -3.02
CA ALA A 107 -0.94 13.67 -1.64
C ALA A 107 -0.25 14.65 -0.66
N ARG A 108 1.02 14.98 -0.91
CA ARG A 108 1.77 15.93 -0.08
C ARG A 108 1.11 17.31 -0.03
N ALA A 109 0.64 17.82 -1.18
CA ALA A 109 -0.06 19.10 -1.26
C ALA A 109 -1.39 19.11 -0.49
N ASN A 110 -2.02 17.95 -0.31
CA ASN A 110 -3.23 17.77 0.50
C ASN A 110 -2.96 17.47 1.98
N GLY A 111 -1.72 17.62 2.45
CA GLY A 111 -1.37 17.51 3.86
C GLY A 111 -0.95 16.10 4.30
N PHE A 112 -0.89 15.12 3.42
CA PHE A 112 -0.33 13.82 3.77
C PHE A 112 1.17 13.95 4.05
N ASN A 113 1.66 13.25 5.06
CA ASN A 113 3.09 13.20 5.39
C ASN A 113 3.69 11.80 5.22
N ALA A 114 2.88 10.84 4.80
CA ALA A 114 3.34 9.48 4.51
C ALA A 114 2.56 8.87 3.34
N ILE A 115 3.12 7.82 2.76
CA ILE A 115 2.49 6.97 1.74
C ILE A 115 2.64 5.51 2.14
N SER A 116 1.55 4.74 2.05
CA SER A 116 1.54 3.29 2.25
C SER A 116 1.73 2.61 0.90
N LEU A 117 2.73 1.75 0.80
CA LEU A 117 3.11 1.06 -0.43
C LEU A 117 3.08 -0.45 -0.24
N TYR A 118 2.14 -1.13 -0.86
CA TYR A 118 2.25 -2.57 -1.06
C TYR A 118 3.30 -2.87 -2.11
N PHE A 119 4.00 -4.01 -1.98
CA PHE A 119 4.89 -4.52 -3.04
C PHE A 119 4.35 -5.83 -3.57
N PHE A 120 4.02 -5.85 -4.86
CA PHE A 120 3.30 -6.94 -5.50
C PHE A 120 4.27 -8.04 -5.98
N TRP A 121 4.48 -9.07 -5.17
CA TRP A 121 5.37 -10.19 -5.49
C TRP A 121 5.10 -10.80 -6.87
N GLY A 122 3.84 -11.13 -7.19
CA GLY A 122 3.48 -11.74 -8.48
C GLY A 122 3.82 -10.90 -9.71
N LEU A 123 3.91 -9.57 -9.58
CA LEU A 123 4.35 -8.67 -10.63
C LEU A 123 5.88 -8.73 -10.83
N HIS A 124 6.62 -8.87 -9.75
CA HIS A 124 8.08 -8.90 -9.78
C HIS A 124 8.65 -10.26 -10.13
N GLN A 125 7.85 -11.33 -9.99
CA GLN A 125 8.25 -12.71 -10.29
C GLN A 125 7.18 -13.39 -11.14
N GLU A 126 7.11 -13.04 -12.42
CA GLU A 126 6.13 -13.59 -13.37
C GLU A 126 6.48 -15.00 -13.82
N SER A 127 7.77 -15.35 -13.84
CA SER A 127 8.27 -16.65 -14.28
C SER A 127 8.68 -17.56 -13.14
N ALA A 128 8.72 -18.88 -13.41
CA ALA A 128 9.10 -19.89 -12.43
C ALA A 128 10.62 -20.01 -12.21
N ASP A 129 11.44 -19.26 -12.95
CA ASP A 129 12.91 -19.32 -12.88
C ASP A 129 13.51 -18.68 -11.62
N GLY A 130 12.68 -18.13 -10.76
CA GLY A 130 13.08 -17.54 -9.48
C GLY A 130 13.67 -16.14 -9.58
N LYS A 131 13.76 -15.56 -10.78
CA LYS A 131 14.27 -14.20 -10.97
C LYS A 131 13.23 -13.15 -10.65
N PHE A 132 13.69 -12.06 -10.05
CA PHE A 132 12.88 -10.89 -9.78
C PHE A 132 13.22 -9.77 -10.76
N ASP A 133 12.19 -9.07 -11.23
CA ASP A 133 12.32 -7.91 -12.09
C ASP A 133 11.94 -6.64 -11.30
N PHE A 134 12.90 -5.72 -11.20
CA PHE A 134 12.75 -4.41 -10.57
C PHE A 134 13.01 -3.27 -11.58
N SER A 135 12.63 -3.46 -12.83
CA SER A 135 12.84 -2.46 -13.89
C SER A 135 11.57 -1.67 -14.22
N GLY A 136 11.73 -0.47 -14.77
CA GLY A 136 10.62 0.36 -15.25
C GLY A 136 9.57 0.67 -14.18
N ILE A 137 8.32 0.25 -14.39
CA ILE A 137 7.24 0.42 -13.40
C ILE A 137 7.31 -0.59 -12.24
N LYS A 138 8.30 -1.46 -12.23
CA LYS A 138 8.60 -2.40 -11.15
C LYS A 138 9.78 -1.93 -10.29
N ASP A 139 10.35 -0.76 -10.54
CA ASP A 139 11.51 -0.24 -9.85
C ASP A 139 11.15 0.32 -8.47
N ILE A 140 11.23 -0.56 -7.46
CA ILE A 140 10.93 -0.21 -6.05
C ILE A 140 11.97 0.80 -5.51
N ASP A 141 13.25 0.72 -5.90
CA ASP A 141 14.28 1.66 -5.46
C ASP A 141 13.93 3.09 -5.90
N LYS A 142 13.53 3.23 -7.18
CA LYS A 142 13.06 4.51 -7.70
C LYS A 142 11.75 4.99 -7.07
N LEU A 143 10.84 4.06 -6.76
CA LEU A 143 9.57 4.39 -6.09
C LEU A 143 9.81 4.98 -4.69
N LEU A 144 10.71 4.38 -3.91
CA LEU A 144 11.11 4.87 -2.59
C LEU A 144 11.84 6.22 -2.69
N THR A 145 12.75 6.35 -3.65
CA THR A 145 13.44 7.62 -3.94
C THR A 145 12.45 8.75 -4.27
N ILE A 146 11.42 8.47 -5.08
CA ILE A 146 10.40 9.47 -5.43
C ILE A 146 9.61 9.90 -4.17
N ALA A 147 9.23 8.97 -3.30
CA ALA A 147 8.53 9.31 -2.06
C ALA A 147 9.38 10.23 -1.17
N GLU A 148 10.68 9.95 -1.10
CA GLU A 148 11.64 10.76 -0.36
C GLU A 148 11.79 12.18 -0.97
N GLU A 149 11.98 12.27 -2.29
CA GLU A 149 12.08 13.55 -3.02
C GLU A 149 10.83 14.41 -2.87
N GLU A 150 9.65 13.80 -2.75
CA GLU A 150 8.37 14.50 -2.52
C GLU A 150 8.07 14.75 -1.03
N GLY A 151 8.98 14.38 -0.12
CA GLY A 151 8.87 14.65 1.32
C GLY A 151 7.82 13.81 2.03
N LEU A 152 7.64 12.57 1.64
CA LEU A 152 6.71 11.61 2.22
C LEU A 152 7.45 10.48 2.93
N TYR A 153 7.09 10.20 4.16
CA TYR A 153 7.48 8.94 4.79
C TYR A 153 6.85 7.74 4.07
N VAL A 154 7.49 6.60 4.16
CA VAL A 154 6.98 5.36 3.56
C VAL A 154 6.63 4.36 4.64
N ILE A 155 5.45 3.74 4.48
CA ILE A 155 5.03 2.54 5.18
C ILE A 155 5.12 1.40 4.16
N ALA A 156 6.19 0.60 4.22
CA ALA A 156 6.40 -0.51 3.30
C ALA A 156 5.56 -1.73 3.70
N ARG A 157 4.88 -2.35 2.74
CA ARG A 157 3.99 -3.49 2.95
C ARG A 157 4.27 -4.60 1.91
N PRO A 158 5.39 -5.31 2.00
CA PRO A 158 5.77 -6.31 1.01
C PRO A 158 5.06 -7.66 1.15
N GLY A 159 4.33 -7.88 2.20
CA GLY A 159 3.63 -9.12 2.43
C GLY A 159 4.48 -10.20 3.12
N PRO A 160 4.52 -11.43 2.59
CA PRO A 160 4.33 -11.95 1.22
C PRO A 160 2.94 -11.83 0.58
N TYR A 161 1.89 -12.05 1.37
CA TYR A 161 0.52 -11.80 0.97
C TYR A 161 0.14 -10.35 1.27
N ILE A 162 -0.47 -9.66 0.33
CA ILE A 162 -0.82 -8.24 0.48
C ILE A 162 -2.31 -7.95 0.34
N ASN A 163 -3.12 -8.91 -0.09
CA ASN A 163 -4.52 -8.71 -0.52
C ASN A 163 -4.62 -7.73 -1.70
N ALA A 164 -4.69 -6.44 -1.45
CA ALA A 164 -4.65 -5.32 -2.41
C ALA A 164 -5.65 -5.47 -3.58
N GLU A 165 -6.71 -6.25 -3.38
CA GLU A 165 -7.76 -6.58 -4.37
C GLU A 165 -7.17 -7.08 -5.69
N ILE A 166 -6.18 -7.97 -5.61
CA ILE A 166 -5.52 -8.61 -6.75
C ILE A 166 -5.51 -10.13 -6.62
N SER A 167 -5.32 -10.82 -7.75
CA SER A 167 -5.30 -12.27 -7.81
C SER A 167 -4.30 -12.85 -6.83
N MET A 168 -4.69 -13.92 -6.12
CA MET A 168 -3.91 -14.62 -5.10
C MET A 168 -3.35 -13.71 -3.98
N GLY A 169 -3.95 -12.51 -3.80
CA GLY A 169 -3.48 -11.55 -2.82
C GLY A 169 -2.02 -11.11 -3.04
N GLY A 170 -1.57 -11.07 -4.30
CA GLY A 170 -0.23 -10.64 -4.68
C GLY A 170 0.82 -11.75 -4.72
N LEU A 171 0.49 -12.98 -4.35
CA LEU A 171 1.39 -14.12 -4.53
C LEU A 171 1.54 -14.45 -6.02
N PRO A 172 2.72 -14.91 -6.47
CA PRO A 172 2.90 -15.26 -7.88
C PRO A 172 2.07 -16.47 -8.27
N ALA A 173 1.58 -16.48 -9.52
CA ALA A 173 0.76 -17.58 -10.05
C ALA A 173 1.50 -18.96 -9.97
N THR A 174 2.82 -18.94 -10.01
CA THR A 174 3.65 -20.15 -9.84
C THR A 174 3.51 -20.81 -8.46
N MET A 175 2.88 -20.13 -7.49
CA MET A 175 2.59 -20.71 -6.18
C MET A 175 1.26 -21.48 -6.13
N SER A 176 0.37 -21.36 -7.13
CA SER A 176 -0.95 -22.00 -7.11
C SER A 176 -0.91 -23.51 -6.93
N ASN A 177 0.14 -24.17 -7.43
CA ASN A 177 0.33 -25.62 -7.38
C ASN A 177 1.30 -26.07 -6.27
N GLN A 178 1.65 -25.19 -5.34
CA GLN A 178 2.55 -25.56 -4.24
C GLN A 178 1.81 -26.36 -3.16
N PRO A 179 2.44 -27.38 -2.57
CA PRO A 179 1.84 -28.15 -1.49
C PRO A 179 1.72 -27.31 -0.21
N GLY A 180 0.69 -27.60 0.56
CA GLY A 180 0.45 -26.96 1.86
C GLY A 180 -0.09 -25.54 1.80
N PRO A 181 -0.30 -24.92 2.95
CA PRO A 181 -0.76 -23.53 3.02
C PRO A 181 0.22 -22.57 2.37
N LEU A 182 -0.26 -21.73 1.44
CA LEU A 182 0.58 -20.73 0.74
C LEU A 182 1.17 -19.71 1.72
N ARG A 183 0.44 -19.40 2.80
CA ARG A 183 0.81 -18.51 3.89
C ARG A 183 1.13 -19.34 5.15
N GLY A 184 2.17 -20.16 5.07
CA GLY A 184 2.57 -21.05 6.16
C GLY A 184 4.01 -21.56 5.98
N THR A 185 4.47 -22.35 6.93
CA THR A 185 5.85 -22.83 6.98
C THR A 185 6.25 -23.68 5.76
N ALA A 186 5.28 -24.34 5.11
CA ALA A 186 5.53 -25.10 3.87
C ALA A 186 6.10 -24.25 2.73
N ASN A 187 5.76 -22.96 2.68
CA ASN A 187 6.20 -22.02 1.63
C ASN A 187 7.16 -20.94 2.15
N LEU A 188 7.72 -21.13 3.33
CA LEU A 188 8.57 -20.15 4.01
C LEU A 188 9.82 -19.80 3.18
N ALA A 189 10.45 -20.78 2.53
CA ALA A 189 11.66 -20.54 1.73
C ALA A 189 11.41 -19.57 0.56
N ARG A 190 10.27 -19.69 -0.11
CA ARG A 190 9.87 -18.80 -1.22
C ARG A 190 9.55 -17.41 -0.71
N SER A 191 8.79 -17.33 0.40
CA SER A 191 8.48 -16.06 1.07
C SER A 191 9.76 -15.32 1.50
N LYS A 192 10.75 -16.06 2.01
CA LYS A 192 12.06 -15.51 2.34
C LYS A 192 12.79 -14.95 1.13
N GLN A 193 12.79 -15.66 -0.01
CA GLN A 193 13.42 -15.18 -1.24
C GLN A 193 12.81 -13.84 -1.71
N TRP A 194 11.49 -13.74 -1.67
CA TRP A 194 10.80 -12.49 -1.99
C TRP A 194 11.15 -11.37 -1.05
N LEU A 195 11.02 -11.58 0.27
CA LEU A 195 11.34 -10.56 1.26
C LEU A 195 12.80 -10.12 1.14
N HIS A 196 13.74 -11.06 0.97
CA HIS A 196 15.15 -10.73 0.77
C HIS A 196 15.36 -9.82 -0.44
N ALA A 197 14.71 -10.12 -1.57
CA ALA A 197 14.82 -9.28 -2.77
C ALA A 197 14.34 -7.85 -2.54
N VAL A 198 13.25 -7.66 -1.78
CA VAL A 198 12.74 -6.35 -1.39
C VAL A 198 13.62 -5.70 -0.33
N ASP A 199 14.06 -6.45 0.69
CA ASP A 199 14.80 -5.93 1.83
C ASP A 199 16.18 -5.39 1.44
N VAL A 200 16.84 -6.00 0.46
CA VAL A 200 18.08 -5.48 -0.13
C VAL A 200 17.92 -4.06 -0.68
N ILE A 201 16.73 -3.74 -1.19
CA ILE A 201 16.38 -2.40 -1.65
C ILE A 201 15.96 -1.53 -0.47
N ALA A 202 14.95 -1.95 0.28
CA ALA A 202 14.30 -1.18 1.33
C ALA A 202 15.26 -0.73 2.44
N ARG A 203 16.24 -1.56 2.80
CA ARG A 203 17.23 -1.22 3.85
C ARG A 203 18.06 0.02 3.57
N LYS A 204 18.18 0.43 2.30
CA LYS A 204 18.91 1.64 1.90
C LYS A 204 18.13 2.92 2.21
N HIS A 205 16.81 2.82 2.32
CA HIS A 205 15.89 3.95 2.42
C HIS A 205 15.35 4.19 3.83
N GLN A 206 15.93 3.57 4.86
CA GLN A 206 15.41 3.64 6.22
C GLN A 206 15.70 4.97 6.92
N VAL A 207 14.72 5.52 7.62
CA VAL A 207 14.89 6.65 8.54
C VAL A 207 15.92 6.31 9.63
N THR A 208 15.90 5.09 10.13
CA THR A 208 16.76 4.63 11.23
C THR A 208 18.24 4.47 10.86
N THR A 209 18.58 4.50 9.58
CA THR A 209 19.97 4.46 9.09
C THR A 209 20.39 5.77 8.42
N GLY A 210 19.49 6.74 8.32
CA GLY A 210 19.73 8.00 7.61
C GLY A 210 19.69 7.88 6.10
N GLY A 211 19.21 6.75 5.57
CA GLY A 211 19.20 6.48 4.14
C GLY A 211 18.00 7.01 3.39
N GLY A 212 16.92 7.39 4.10
CA GLY A 212 15.70 7.87 3.43
C GLY A 212 14.46 7.91 4.30
N SER A 213 13.31 7.72 3.66
CA SER A 213 11.98 8.00 4.23
C SER A 213 11.22 6.77 4.75
N LEU A 214 11.76 5.56 4.62
CA LEU A 214 11.11 4.35 5.13
C LEU A 214 11.00 4.41 6.65
N LEU A 215 9.76 4.55 7.13
CA LEU A 215 9.42 4.77 8.55
C LEU A 215 8.97 3.50 9.26
N MET A 216 8.22 2.64 8.58
CA MET A 216 7.63 1.42 9.12
C MET A 216 7.60 0.32 8.06
N TYR A 217 7.59 -0.93 8.53
CA TYR A 217 7.58 -2.09 7.64
C TYR A 217 6.58 -3.13 8.15
N GLN A 218 5.62 -3.50 7.32
CA GLN A 218 4.64 -4.53 7.63
C GLN A 218 5.18 -5.91 7.26
N VAL A 219 5.02 -6.86 8.17
CA VAL A 219 5.29 -8.27 7.93
C VAL A 219 3.97 -9.01 7.81
N GLU A 220 3.68 -9.58 6.65
CA GLU A 220 2.41 -10.20 6.31
C GLU A 220 1.23 -9.22 6.28
N ASN A 221 0.08 -9.67 5.84
CA ASN A 221 -1.14 -8.87 5.82
C ASN A 221 -2.35 -9.76 6.16
N GLU A 222 -3.10 -9.38 7.19
CA GLU A 222 -4.34 -10.08 7.58
C GLU A 222 -4.14 -11.60 7.75
N LEU A 223 -3.14 -12.00 8.50
CA LEU A 223 -2.88 -13.40 8.78
C LEU A 223 -3.83 -13.92 9.87
N LEU A 224 -4.92 -14.52 9.44
CA LEU A 224 -6.15 -14.80 10.20
C LEU A 224 -6.11 -16.00 11.13
N ASP A 225 -5.06 -16.61 11.47
CA ASP A 225 -5.14 -17.86 12.22
C ASP A 225 -4.12 -17.88 13.35
N GLU A 226 -4.58 -18.21 14.54
CA GLU A 226 -3.75 -18.43 15.72
C GLU A 226 -3.11 -19.84 15.75
N SER A 227 -3.15 -20.59 14.63
CA SER A 227 -2.50 -21.89 14.56
C SER A 227 -0.99 -21.77 14.81
N SER A 228 -0.42 -22.84 15.36
CA SER A 228 1.02 -22.91 15.62
C SER A 228 1.85 -22.74 14.36
N ASP A 229 1.38 -23.19 13.20
CA ASP A 229 2.06 -23.04 11.91
C ASP A 229 2.14 -21.57 11.49
N ARG A 230 1.05 -20.81 11.61
CA ARG A 230 1.03 -19.38 11.24
C ARG A 230 1.83 -18.51 12.20
N SER A 231 1.77 -18.83 13.49
CA SER A 231 2.62 -18.17 14.47
C SER A 231 4.09 -18.43 14.20
N ALA A 232 4.47 -19.65 13.83
CA ALA A 232 5.83 -20.00 13.43
C ALA A 232 6.24 -19.29 12.13
N PHE A 233 5.35 -19.23 11.16
CA PHE A 233 5.55 -18.52 9.89
C PHE A 233 5.82 -17.03 10.12
N LEU A 234 4.95 -16.33 10.83
CA LEU A 234 5.12 -14.91 11.13
C LEU A 234 6.42 -14.62 11.90
N LYS A 235 6.74 -15.46 12.89
CA LYS A 235 7.98 -15.37 13.65
C LYS A 235 9.21 -15.53 12.75
N ALA A 236 9.18 -16.49 11.82
CA ALA A 236 10.27 -16.73 10.90
C ALA A 236 10.43 -15.57 9.91
N LEU A 237 9.34 -15.05 9.31
CA LEU A 237 9.38 -13.88 8.44
C LEU A 237 9.97 -12.66 9.16
N THR A 238 9.51 -12.39 10.38
CA THR A 238 10.03 -11.29 11.22
C THR A 238 11.55 -11.43 11.45
N SER A 239 12.01 -12.64 11.72
CA SER A 239 13.44 -12.91 11.91
C SER A 239 14.25 -12.67 10.63
N TYR A 240 13.72 -13.06 9.47
CA TYR A 240 14.39 -12.85 8.18
C TYR A 240 14.50 -11.37 7.83
N VAL A 241 13.41 -10.62 7.95
CA VAL A 241 13.38 -9.18 7.69
C VAL A 241 14.40 -8.46 8.57
N ARG A 242 14.52 -8.85 9.85
CA ARG A 242 15.54 -8.30 10.74
C ARG A 242 16.97 -8.69 10.35
N ALA A 243 17.18 -9.95 9.96
CA ALA A 243 18.49 -10.44 9.51
C ALA A 243 18.95 -9.75 8.21
N ASP A 244 18.01 -9.38 7.34
CA ASP A 244 18.28 -8.64 6.10
C ASP A 244 18.56 -7.14 6.33
N GLY A 245 18.49 -6.67 7.58
CA GLY A 245 18.91 -5.32 7.96
C GLY A 245 17.78 -4.29 8.04
N ILE A 246 16.53 -4.71 8.09
CA ILE A 246 15.41 -3.79 8.35
C ILE A 246 15.37 -3.46 9.84
N THR A 247 15.61 -2.20 10.19
CA THR A 247 15.72 -1.70 11.55
C THR A 247 14.54 -0.82 12.01
N VAL A 248 13.75 -0.30 11.06
CA VAL A 248 12.52 0.44 11.38
C VAL A 248 11.50 -0.42 12.13
N PRO A 249 10.51 0.16 12.82
CA PRO A 249 9.44 -0.59 13.47
C PRO A 249 8.76 -1.58 12.52
N LEU A 250 8.65 -2.84 12.96
CA LEU A 250 7.86 -3.86 12.27
C LEU A 250 6.46 -3.92 12.88
N PHE A 251 5.47 -4.10 12.03
CA PHE A 251 4.09 -4.28 12.46
C PHE A 251 3.38 -5.37 11.64
N THR A 252 2.27 -5.83 12.14
CA THR A 252 1.31 -6.68 11.43
C THR A 252 -0.08 -6.12 11.63
N ASN A 253 -0.99 -6.41 10.73
CA ASN A 253 -2.41 -6.14 10.89
C ASN A 253 -3.16 -7.45 10.92
N ASP A 254 -4.16 -7.52 11.79
CA ASP A 254 -5.04 -8.67 11.89
C ASP A 254 -6.38 -8.32 11.23
N TYR A 255 -7.02 -9.30 10.63
CA TYR A 255 -8.39 -9.17 10.17
C TYR A 255 -9.34 -9.62 11.26
N SER A 256 -10.25 -8.77 11.71
CA SER A 256 -11.27 -9.17 12.67
C SER A 256 -12.64 -9.25 12.01
N MET A 257 -13.20 -10.46 11.98
CA MET A 257 -14.59 -10.70 11.54
C MET A 257 -15.63 -10.17 12.55
N ALA A 258 -15.23 -9.80 13.74
CA ALA A 258 -16.13 -9.45 14.85
C ALA A 258 -16.48 -7.96 14.94
N GLY A 259 -16.25 -7.16 13.90
CA GLY A 259 -16.57 -5.73 13.92
C GLY A 259 -15.69 -4.86 14.82
N HIS A 260 -14.74 -5.45 15.52
CA HIS A 260 -13.73 -4.72 16.28
C HIS A 260 -12.59 -4.38 15.32
N ARG A 261 -12.22 -3.12 15.23
CA ARG A 261 -10.99 -2.73 14.53
C ARG A 261 -9.82 -3.37 15.26
N PRO A 262 -9.06 -4.28 14.62
CA PRO A 262 -7.90 -4.85 15.28
C PRO A 262 -6.87 -3.74 15.47
N PRO A 263 -6.22 -3.70 16.64
CA PRO A 263 -5.11 -2.80 16.83
C PRO A 263 -3.95 -3.19 15.92
N LEU A 264 -3.26 -2.21 15.36
CA LEU A 264 -1.96 -2.44 14.75
C LEU A 264 -1.04 -3.03 15.83
N THR A 265 -0.58 -4.25 15.62
CA THR A 265 0.36 -4.89 16.54
C THR A 265 1.77 -4.56 16.11
N VAL A 266 2.44 -3.68 16.85
CA VAL A 266 3.86 -3.40 16.62
C VAL A 266 4.70 -4.51 17.23
N ILE A 267 5.52 -5.15 16.40
CA ILE A 267 6.40 -6.24 16.82
C ILE A 267 7.65 -5.62 17.46
N GLN A 268 7.73 -5.67 18.79
CA GLN A 268 8.97 -5.31 19.49
C GLN A 268 9.99 -6.44 19.38
N THR A 269 11.05 -6.23 18.63
CA THR A 269 12.27 -7.02 18.78
C THR A 269 13.19 -6.27 19.75
N ARG A 270 13.43 -6.82 20.94
CA ARG A 270 14.45 -6.28 21.84
C ARG A 270 15.81 -6.45 21.20
N SER A 271 16.44 -5.36 20.86
CA SER A 271 17.90 -5.32 20.64
C SER A 271 18.60 -5.29 22.02
N GLY A 272 19.32 -6.36 22.35
CA GLY A 272 20.32 -6.35 23.40
C GLY A 272 19.86 -6.73 24.79
N THR A 273 20.12 -7.92 25.18
CA THR A 273 20.50 -8.59 26.44
C THR A 273 19.63 -9.82 26.73
N PRO A 274 20.21 -10.99 26.99
CA PRO A 274 19.45 -12.20 27.31
C PRO A 274 19.10 -12.22 28.79
N ALA A 275 17.88 -11.81 29.14
CA ALA A 275 17.33 -12.11 30.46
C ALA A 275 15.80 -12.14 30.40
N GLY A 276 15.23 -13.30 30.70
CA GLY A 276 13.87 -13.46 31.16
C GLY A 276 12.82 -13.70 30.04
N ARG A 277 12.28 -14.91 30.04
CA ARG A 277 11.08 -15.30 29.30
C ARG A 277 9.88 -14.48 29.77
N HIS A 278 9.49 -13.48 28.99
CA HIS A 278 8.14 -12.93 29.05
C HIS A 278 7.51 -13.00 27.66
N PRO A 279 6.25 -13.44 27.53
CA PRO A 279 5.54 -13.45 26.26
C PRO A 279 5.43 -12.02 25.72
N LEU A 280 5.53 -11.89 24.41
CA LEU A 280 5.31 -10.64 23.69
C LEU A 280 3.93 -10.08 24.07
N ARG A 281 3.88 -8.96 24.80
CA ARG A 281 2.62 -8.27 25.05
C ARG A 281 2.33 -7.34 23.89
N PRO A 282 1.21 -7.47 23.19
CA PRO A 282 0.80 -6.52 22.18
C PRO A 282 0.52 -5.17 22.84
N ILE A 283 1.13 -4.10 22.31
CA ILE A 283 0.76 -2.73 22.67
C ILE A 283 -0.39 -2.34 21.78
N ARG A 284 -1.57 -2.13 22.36
CA ARG A 284 -2.73 -1.60 21.67
C ARG A 284 -2.54 -0.08 21.55
N ILE A 285 -2.54 0.41 20.32
CA ILE A 285 -2.65 1.84 20.02
C ILE A 285 -4.14 2.11 19.80
N PRO A 286 -4.75 3.10 20.44
CA PRO A 286 -6.18 3.38 20.36
C PRO A 286 -6.66 3.77 18.96
#